data_2a1660910d25bedb85f8dd788dc15b0e
#
_entry.id   2a1660910d25bedb85f8dd788dc15b0e
#
_cell.length_a   1.000
_cell.length_b   1.000
_cell.length_c   1.000
_cell.angle_alpha   90.00
_cell.angle_beta   90.00
_cell.angle_gamma   90.00
#
_symmetry.space_group_name_H-M   'P 1'
#
loop_
_entity.id
_entity.type
_entity.pdbx_description
1 polymer ?
#
loop_
_entity_poly.entity_id
_entity_poly.type
_entity_poly.pdbx_seq_one_letter_code
_entity_poly.pdbx_strand_id
1 'polypeptide(L)'
;SIPPISNFTEINLRTYVKDKYNRKGVWFFSLDTQNPLGNWIAKRFFHLNYRFAKTEFLTSDAQSNTCKFTLPDTKQSEQTFSWQHSESTFMPSQEPKSLECFLTERYRLFSYNQKKNTLLTGTLSHKPYQLNRPTLLEYSTDLFTSNGIEVPNAYPESILACKQTKVNVYPIETVI
;
A
#
# COMPACT_ATOMS: atom_id res chain seq x y z
N SER A 1 9.33 -15.16 -13.35
CA SER A 1 9.13 -14.49 -12.07
C SER A 1 10.09 -13.31 -11.99
N ILE A 2 9.61 -12.14 -11.61
CA ILE A 2 10.46 -11.00 -11.33
C ILE A 2 11.28 -11.36 -10.08
N PRO A 3 12.61 -11.10 -10.04
CA PRO A 3 13.41 -11.39 -8.86
C PRO A 3 12.77 -10.78 -7.62
N PRO A 4 12.84 -11.41 -6.45
CA PRO A 4 12.36 -10.81 -5.23
C PRO A 4 13.14 -9.52 -4.99
N ILE A 5 12.48 -8.40 -5.16
CA ILE A 5 13.01 -7.10 -4.77
C ILE A 5 13.00 -7.14 -3.24
N SER A 6 14.20 -7.27 -2.67
CA SER A 6 14.41 -7.48 -1.24
C SER A 6 13.82 -6.37 -0.38
N ASN A 7 13.48 -6.71 0.84
CA ASN A 7 12.96 -5.89 1.94
C ASN A 7 13.20 -4.39 1.80
N PHE A 8 12.16 -3.65 1.51
CA PHE A 8 12.17 -2.18 1.52
C PHE A 8 10.87 -1.68 2.13
N THR A 9 10.93 -0.54 2.75
CA THR A 9 9.73 0.14 3.26
C THR A 9 9.05 0.87 2.11
N GLU A 10 7.75 0.68 2.01
CA GLU A 10 6.88 1.35 1.05
C GLU A 10 5.71 2.00 1.78
N ILE A 11 5.43 3.24 1.44
CA ILE A 11 4.22 3.94 1.84
C ILE A 11 3.36 4.10 0.60
N ASN A 12 2.08 3.81 0.68
CA ASN A 12 1.19 4.00 -0.46
C ASN A 12 -0.15 4.61 -0.08
N LEU A 13 -0.71 5.36 -1.02
CA LEU A 13 -2.11 5.80 -0.99
C LEU A 13 -2.86 5.06 -2.09
N ARG A 14 -3.91 4.35 -1.70
CA ARG A 14 -4.69 3.52 -2.61
C ARG A 14 -6.18 3.66 -2.39
N THR A 15 -6.94 3.29 -3.41
CA THR A 15 -8.38 3.10 -3.33
C THR A 15 -8.80 1.75 -3.91
N TYR A 16 -10.05 1.42 -3.77
CA TYR A 16 -10.63 0.16 -4.19
C TYR A 16 -11.57 0.39 -5.37
N VAL A 17 -11.32 -0.34 -6.44
CA VAL A 17 -12.03 -0.16 -7.71
C VAL A 17 -12.53 -1.50 -8.24
N LYS A 18 -13.42 -1.42 -9.21
CA LYS A 18 -13.84 -2.55 -10.04
C LYS A 18 -13.89 -2.11 -11.51
N ASP A 19 -13.55 -3.03 -12.39
CA ASP A 19 -13.66 -2.79 -13.83
C ASP A 19 -15.08 -3.06 -14.37
N LYS A 20 -15.25 -2.90 -15.68
CA LYS A 20 -16.52 -3.15 -16.37
C LYS A 20 -17.02 -4.61 -16.27
N TYR A 21 -16.13 -5.54 -15.94
CA TYR A 21 -16.46 -6.95 -15.71
C TYR A 21 -16.72 -7.27 -14.24
N ASN A 22 -16.85 -6.24 -13.37
CA ASN A 22 -17.04 -6.37 -11.93
C ASN A 22 -15.86 -7.04 -11.19
N ARG A 23 -14.65 -7.09 -11.81
CA ARG A 23 -13.45 -7.61 -11.17
C ARG A 23 -12.91 -6.57 -10.19
N LYS A 24 -12.85 -6.93 -8.91
CA LYS A 24 -12.42 -6.05 -7.83
C LYS A 24 -10.90 -5.99 -7.73
N GLY A 25 -10.35 -4.83 -7.42
CA GLY A 25 -8.92 -4.64 -7.23
C GLY A 25 -8.58 -3.32 -6.55
N VAL A 26 -7.29 -3.00 -6.51
CA VAL A 26 -6.76 -1.76 -5.97
C VAL A 26 -6.27 -0.85 -7.08
N TRP A 27 -6.38 0.45 -6.84
CA TRP A 27 -5.76 1.51 -7.60
C TRP A 27 -4.85 2.31 -6.69
N PHE A 28 -3.58 2.48 -7.08
CA PHE A 28 -2.62 3.25 -6.32
C PHE A 28 -2.55 4.69 -6.85
N PHE A 29 -2.83 5.66 -5.98
CA PHE A 29 -2.54 7.06 -6.26
C PHE A 29 -1.04 7.31 -6.23
N SER A 30 -0.36 6.74 -5.24
CA SER A 30 1.10 6.72 -5.16
C SER A 30 1.63 5.49 -4.43
N LEU A 31 2.89 5.16 -4.74
CA LEU A 31 3.72 4.18 -4.05
C LEU A 31 5.08 4.84 -3.81
N ASP A 32 5.38 5.11 -2.56
CA ASP A 32 6.53 5.92 -2.16
C ASP A 32 7.57 5.03 -1.47
N THR A 33 8.78 4.96 -2.00
CA THR A 33 9.85 4.10 -1.47
C THR A 33 11.24 4.62 -1.82
N GLN A 34 12.23 4.25 -1.03
CA GLN A 34 13.64 4.58 -1.30
C GLN A 34 14.36 3.58 -2.22
N ASN A 35 13.65 2.62 -2.80
CA ASN A 35 14.25 1.65 -3.72
C ASN A 35 14.19 2.14 -5.20
N PRO A 36 15.24 2.74 -5.76
CA PRO A 36 15.20 3.31 -7.11
C PRO A 36 15.08 2.24 -8.20
N LEU A 37 15.66 1.06 -8.00
CA LEU A 37 15.56 -0.04 -8.97
C LEU A 37 14.14 -0.60 -9.01
N GLY A 38 13.53 -0.81 -7.83
CA GLY A 38 12.14 -1.23 -7.72
C GLY A 38 11.19 -0.22 -8.36
N ASN A 39 11.42 1.07 -8.12
CA ASN A 39 10.66 2.15 -8.74
C ASN A 39 10.74 2.11 -10.27
N TRP A 40 11.93 1.94 -10.82
CA TRP A 40 12.13 1.89 -12.27
C TRP A 40 11.41 0.70 -12.90
N ILE A 41 11.56 -0.50 -12.34
CA ILE A 41 10.90 -1.73 -12.82
C ILE A 41 9.37 -1.55 -12.78
N ALA A 42 8.85 -1.08 -11.65
CA ALA A 42 7.43 -0.92 -11.47
C ALA A 42 6.81 0.14 -12.39
N LYS A 43 7.48 1.28 -12.58
CA LYS A 43 7.07 2.29 -13.57
C LYS A 43 7.11 1.75 -15.00
N ARG A 44 8.17 1.02 -15.34
CA ARG A 44 8.41 0.57 -16.72
C ARG A 44 7.47 -0.57 -17.14
N PHE A 45 7.18 -1.50 -16.23
CA PHE A 45 6.46 -2.73 -16.56
C PHE A 45 5.02 -2.73 -16.04
N PHE A 46 4.75 -2.05 -14.92
CA PHE A 46 3.43 -2.04 -14.30
C PHE A 46 2.67 -0.73 -14.44
N HIS A 47 3.31 0.32 -14.97
CA HIS A 47 2.72 1.66 -15.11
C HIS A 47 2.12 2.19 -13.78
N LEU A 48 2.75 1.83 -12.67
CA LEU A 48 2.37 2.28 -11.35
C LEU A 48 3.06 3.61 -10.99
N ASN A 49 2.38 4.45 -10.24
CA ASN A 49 2.88 5.76 -9.82
C ASN A 49 3.85 5.64 -8.64
N TYR A 50 5.02 5.02 -8.87
CA TYR A 50 6.08 4.97 -7.90
C TYR A 50 6.81 6.32 -7.81
N ARG A 51 7.06 6.79 -6.58
CA ARG A 51 7.86 7.99 -6.31
C ARG A 51 9.03 7.63 -5.41
N PHE A 52 10.10 8.42 -5.48
CA PHE A 52 11.20 8.25 -4.55
C PHE A 52 10.86 8.96 -3.23
N ALA A 53 10.94 8.25 -2.11
CA ALA A 53 10.81 8.82 -0.78
C ALA A 53 11.91 8.25 0.13
N LYS A 54 12.48 9.07 0.98
CA LYS A 54 13.31 8.54 2.06
C LYS A 54 12.39 7.88 3.08
N THR A 55 12.70 6.68 3.48
CA THR A 55 11.92 5.94 4.47
C THR A 55 12.83 5.37 5.54
N GLU A 56 12.41 5.48 6.80
CA GLU A 56 13.09 4.90 7.95
C GLU A 56 12.07 4.14 8.77
N PHE A 57 12.38 2.91 9.12
CA PHE A 57 11.55 2.09 9.98
C PHE A 57 12.27 1.84 11.30
N LEU A 58 11.69 2.31 12.38
CA LEU A 58 12.22 2.21 13.74
C LEU A 58 11.31 1.30 14.56
N THR A 59 11.89 0.34 15.22
CA THR A 59 11.22 -0.42 16.27
C THR A 59 11.81 0.05 17.60
N SER A 60 10.98 0.70 18.43
CA SER A 60 11.36 1.21 19.71
C SER A 60 11.09 0.19 20.76
N ASP A 61 11.33 -0.74 21.17
CA ASP A 61 10.95 -1.86 22.05
C ASP A 61 10.06 -2.93 21.35
N ALA A 62 9.72 -3.96 22.08
CA ALA A 62 8.96 -5.10 21.55
C ALA A 62 7.50 -4.75 21.20
N GLN A 63 7.05 -3.53 21.44
CA GLN A 63 5.63 -3.18 21.36
C GLN A 63 5.29 -2.03 20.43
N SER A 64 6.24 -1.13 20.09
CA SER A 64 5.94 0.02 19.23
C SER A 64 6.82 0.11 17.99
N ASN A 65 6.21 0.52 16.90
CA ASN A 65 6.86 0.76 15.62
C ASN A 65 6.60 2.17 15.14
N THR A 66 7.59 2.73 14.48
CA THR A 66 7.48 4.04 13.83
C THR A 66 8.05 3.94 12.43
N CYS A 67 7.29 4.42 11.44
CA CYS A 67 7.74 4.64 10.08
C CYS A 67 7.81 6.13 9.82
N LYS A 68 9.01 6.61 9.52
CA LYS A 68 9.26 7.99 9.08
C LYS A 68 9.51 8.01 7.59
N PHE A 69 9.00 9.01 6.91
CA PHE A 69 9.22 9.17 5.48
C PHE A 69 9.20 10.64 5.09
N THR A 70 9.93 10.96 4.02
CA THR A 70 9.95 12.29 3.42
C THR A 70 9.52 12.18 1.98
N LEU A 71 8.41 12.81 1.63
CA LEU A 71 7.86 12.81 0.28
C LEU A 71 8.60 13.82 -0.60
N PRO A 72 8.77 13.55 -1.91
CA PRO A 72 9.56 14.41 -2.80
C PRO A 72 8.97 15.81 -2.99
N ASP A 73 7.66 15.94 -2.89
CA ASP A 73 6.91 17.17 -3.23
C ASP A 73 6.44 17.97 -2.00
N THR A 74 6.70 17.48 -0.81
CA THR A 74 6.40 18.19 0.43
C THR A 74 7.67 18.89 0.91
N LYS A 75 7.71 20.19 1.04
CA LYS A 75 8.82 21.04 1.51
C LYS A 75 9.88 20.36 2.42
N GLN A 76 10.23 19.11 2.10
CA GLN A 76 11.11 18.20 2.85
C GLN A 76 10.71 17.97 4.31
N SER A 77 9.45 18.14 4.65
CA SER A 77 8.96 17.80 5.99
C SER A 77 8.92 16.27 6.18
N GLU A 78 9.48 15.83 7.29
CA GLU A 78 9.40 14.43 7.72
C GLU A 78 7.95 14.13 8.15
N GLN A 79 7.44 13.03 7.66
CA GLN A 79 6.12 12.52 7.97
C GLN A 79 6.25 11.28 8.85
N THR A 80 5.32 11.08 9.76
CA THR A 80 5.40 9.96 10.71
C THR A 80 4.12 9.13 10.72
N PHE A 81 4.31 7.81 10.75
CA PHE A 81 3.30 6.86 11.21
C PHE A 81 3.87 6.09 12.39
N SER A 82 3.22 6.14 13.54
CA SER A 82 3.62 5.33 14.68
C SER A 82 2.42 4.58 15.28
N TRP A 83 2.68 3.37 15.71
CA TRP A 83 1.65 2.50 16.29
C TRP A 83 2.24 1.57 17.34
N GLN A 84 1.40 1.20 18.28
CA GLN A 84 1.71 0.20 19.31
C GLN A 84 1.00 -1.10 18.98
N HIS A 85 1.73 -2.21 19.04
CA HIS A 85 1.14 -3.52 18.88
C HIS A 85 0.14 -3.81 19.98
N SER A 86 -0.99 -4.38 19.60
CA SER A 86 -1.93 -4.93 20.55
C SER A 86 -1.46 -6.32 20.99
N GLU A 87 -1.69 -6.67 22.24
CA GLU A 87 -1.52 -8.05 22.73
C GLU A 87 -2.53 -9.03 22.13
N SER A 88 -3.51 -8.52 21.38
CA SER A 88 -4.54 -9.33 20.77
C SER A 88 -3.97 -10.35 19.78
N THR A 89 -4.60 -11.51 19.72
CA THR A 89 -4.25 -12.58 18.80
C THR A 89 -4.46 -12.15 17.36
N PHE A 90 -3.54 -12.54 16.48
CA PHE A 90 -3.72 -12.37 15.04
C PHE A 90 -4.87 -13.25 14.55
N MET A 91 -5.80 -12.66 13.80
CA MET A 91 -6.96 -13.34 13.24
C MET A 91 -6.91 -13.35 11.71
N PRO A 92 -7.43 -14.41 11.07
CA PRO A 92 -7.51 -14.43 9.62
C PRO A 92 -8.40 -13.31 9.07
N SER A 93 -8.00 -12.71 7.96
CA SER A 93 -8.77 -11.68 7.22
C SER A 93 -9.96 -12.21 6.43
N GLN A 94 -10.26 -13.51 6.54
CA GLN A 94 -11.14 -14.23 5.62
C GLN A 94 -12.63 -14.16 5.91
N GLU A 95 -13.06 -13.43 6.93
CA GLU A 95 -14.51 -13.32 7.15
C GLU A 95 -15.16 -12.56 5.98
N PRO A 96 -15.97 -13.24 5.15
CA PRO A 96 -16.60 -12.62 3.99
C PRO A 96 -17.47 -11.42 4.42
N LYS A 97 -17.39 -10.33 3.65
CA LYS A 97 -18.12 -9.08 3.89
C LYS A 97 -17.63 -8.23 5.06
N SER A 98 -16.62 -8.65 5.82
CA SER A 98 -15.99 -7.77 6.81
C SER A 98 -15.22 -6.64 6.15
N LEU A 99 -15.00 -5.53 6.88
CA LEU A 99 -14.16 -4.41 6.42
C LEU A 99 -12.72 -4.87 6.23
N GLU A 100 -12.21 -5.71 7.11
CA GLU A 100 -10.88 -6.28 7.04
C GLU A 100 -10.67 -7.06 5.74
N CYS A 101 -11.60 -7.96 5.41
CA CYS A 101 -11.57 -8.69 4.14
C CYS A 101 -11.67 -7.73 2.95
N PHE A 102 -12.52 -6.71 3.03
CA PHE A 102 -12.61 -5.69 1.99
C PHE A 102 -11.29 -4.93 1.81
N LEU A 103 -10.62 -4.56 2.88
CA LEU A 103 -9.39 -3.76 2.85
C LEU A 103 -8.16 -4.58 2.42
N THR A 104 -8.10 -5.87 2.74
CA THR A 104 -6.87 -6.65 2.62
C THR A 104 -6.90 -7.72 1.54
N GLU A 105 -8.02 -8.41 1.34
CA GLU A 105 -8.11 -9.51 0.38
C GLU A 105 -8.36 -8.99 -1.04
N ARG A 106 -7.31 -8.43 -1.63
CA ARG A 106 -7.29 -7.88 -2.98
C ARG A 106 -6.22 -8.58 -3.82
N TYR A 107 -6.67 -9.31 -4.82
CA TYR A 107 -5.82 -10.15 -5.67
C TYR A 107 -5.64 -9.57 -7.07
N ARG A 108 -5.93 -8.28 -7.23
CA ARG A 108 -5.83 -7.57 -8.50
C ARG A 108 -5.44 -6.12 -8.26
N LEU A 109 -4.58 -5.62 -9.13
CA LEU A 109 -4.29 -4.20 -9.25
C LEU A 109 -4.73 -3.69 -10.62
N PHE A 110 -4.99 -2.38 -10.69
CA PHE A 110 -5.23 -1.67 -11.92
C PHE A 110 -4.25 -0.52 -12.06
N SER A 111 -3.84 -0.28 -13.29
CA SER A 111 -2.98 0.85 -13.65
C SER A 111 -3.35 1.38 -15.05
N TYR A 112 -2.77 2.51 -15.42
CA TYR A 112 -3.09 3.14 -16.68
C TYR A 112 -1.84 3.51 -17.47
N ASN A 113 -1.78 3.03 -18.71
CA ASN A 113 -0.74 3.40 -19.65
C ASN A 113 -1.16 4.65 -20.40
N GLN A 114 -0.71 5.82 -19.96
CA GLN A 114 -1.03 7.11 -20.59
C GLN A 114 -0.63 7.17 -22.07
N LYS A 115 0.53 6.59 -22.42
CA LYS A 115 1.03 6.62 -23.82
C LYS A 115 0.15 5.83 -24.78
N LYS A 116 -0.42 4.73 -24.32
CA LYS A 116 -1.29 3.85 -25.11
C LYS A 116 -2.78 4.11 -24.86
N ASN A 117 -3.10 5.02 -23.95
CA ASN A 117 -4.49 5.30 -23.53
C ASN A 117 -5.23 4.00 -23.13
N THR A 118 -4.60 3.16 -22.32
CA THR A 118 -5.07 1.79 -22.08
C THR A 118 -5.08 1.47 -20.60
N LEU A 119 -6.20 0.95 -20.12
CA LEU A 119 -6.32 0.40 -18.77
C LEU A 119 -5.65 -0.97 -18.72
N LEU A 120 -4.86 -1.17 -17.70
CA LEU A 120 -4.09 -2.40 -17.43
C LEU A 120 -4.53 -3.02 -16.13
N THR A 121 -4.36 -4.33 -16.03
CA THR A 121 -4.63 -5.08 -14.80
C THR A 121 -3.54 -6.10 -14.55
N GLY A 122 -3.18 -6.30 -13.29
CA GLY A 122 -2.26 -7.33 -12.85
C GLY A 122 -2.88 -8.21 -11.76
N THR A 123 -2.57 -9.49 -11.80
CA THR A 123 -2.98 -10.42 -10.74
C THR A 123 -1.94 -10.45 -9.64
N LEU A 124 -2.40 -10.52 -8.41
CA LEU A 124 -1.61 -10.72 -7.20
C LEU A 124 -1.95 -12.07 -6.59
N SER A 125 -1.00 -12.69 -5.90
CA SER A 125 -1.24 -13.90 -5.13
C SER A 125 -0.51 -13.81 -3.79
N HIS A 126 -1.22 -14.01 -2.72
CA HIS A 126 -0.68 -14.11 -1.37
C HIS A 126 -1.57 -15.03 -0.52
N LYS A 127 -1.02 -15.52 0.58
CA LYS A 127 -1.84 -16.18 1.60
C LYS A 127 -2.73 -15.13 2.27
N PRO A 128 -3.92 -15.51 2.77
CA PRO A 128 -4.75 -14.62 3.57
C PRO A 128 -3.96 -13.99 4.70
N TYR A 129 -4.15 -12.69 4.90
CA TYR A 129 -3.45 -11.96 5.93
C TYR A 129 -3.87 -12.43 7.33
N GLN A 130 -2.88 -12.51 8.21
CA GLN A 130 -3.12 -12.64 9.64
C GLN A 130 -3.10 -11.22 10.23
N LEU A 131 -4.24 -10.74 10.66
CA LEU A 131 -4.47 -9.36 11.05
C LEU A 131 -4.50 -9.18 12.56
N ASN A 132 -3.98 -8.05 13.00
CA ASN A 132 -4.08 -7.54 14.37
C ASN A 132 -4.56 -6.07 14.29
N ARG A 133 -5.12 -5.56 15.36
CA ARG A 133 -5.59 -4.17 15.47
C ARG A 133 -4.68 -3.39 16.41
N PRO A 134 -3.64 -2.74 15.92
CA PRO A 134 -2.76 -1.91 16.74
C PRO A 134 -3.46 -0.62 17.17
N THR A 135 -2.91 0.02 18.18
CA THR A 135 -3.27 1.38 18.55
C THR A 135 -2.42 2.35 17.73
N LEU A 136 -3.06 3.24 16.97
CA LEU A 136 -2.38 4.32 16.26
C LEU A 136 -1.99 5.40 17.27
N LEU A 137 -0.72 5.78 17.28
CA LEU A 137 -0.18 6.83 18.17
C LEU A 137 -0.06 8.15 17.42
N GLU A 138 0.44 8.09 16.18
CA GLU A 138 0.65 9.25 15.34
C GLU A 138 0.47 8.88 13.87
N TYR A 139 -0.09 9.77 13.06
CA TYR A 139 -0.13 9.61 11.62
C TYR A 139 -0.12 10.96 10.90
N SER A 140 0.54 10.98 9.76
CA SER A 140 0.58 12.14 8.89
C SER A 140 -0.48 12.04 7.78
N THR A 141 -1.04 13.18 7.43
CA THR A 141 -2.04 13.30 6.37
C THR A 141 -1.50 13.86 5.06
N ASP A 142 -0.22 14.24 5.01
CA ASP A 142 0.39 14.87 3.83
C ASP A 142 0.42 13.94 2.61
N LEU A 143 0.28 12.64 2.84
CA LEU A 143 0.13 11.69 1.75
C LEU A 143 -1.12 11.97 0.90
N PHE A 144 -2.20 12.46 1.50
CA PHE A 144 -3.41 12.88 0.78
C PHE A 144 -3.15 14.13 -0.06
N THR A 145 -2.65 15.19 0.57
CA THR A 145 -2.40 16.48 -0.10
C THR A 145 -1.36 16.36 -1.21
N SER A 146 -0.31 15.54 -1.02
CA SER A 146 0.71 15.27 -2.05
C SER A 146 0.16 14.53 -3.27
N ASN A 147 -1.03 13.96 -3.16
CA ASN A 147 -1.77 13.33 -4.26
C ASN A 147 -2.96 14.17 -4.74
N GLY A 148 -3.09 15.42 -4.29
CA GLY A 148 -4.20 16.31 -4.65
C GLY A 148 -5.56 15.86 -4.10
N ILE A 149 -5.55 15.10 -3.02
CA ILE A 149 -6.75 14.58 -2.36
C ILE A 149 -6.98 15.39 -1.09
N GLU A 150 -8.22 15.80 -0.86
CA GLU A 150 -8.61 16.49 0.37
C GLU A 150 -8.40 15.57 1.57
N VAL A 151 -7.83 16.14 2.64
CA VAL A 151 -7.58 15.38 3.87
C VAL A 151 -8.92 15.08 4.55
N PRO A 152 -9.23 13.82 4.85
CA PRO A 152 -10.43 13.48 5.60
C PRO A 152 -10.42 14.14 6.98
N ASN A 153 -11.49 14.80 7.34
CA ASN A 153 -11.66 15.40 8.67
C ASN A 153 -12.19 14.37 9.67
N ALA A 154 -11.54 13.22 9.73
CA ALA A 154 -11.94 12.11 10.60
C ALA A 154 -10.73 11.25 10.96
N TYR A 155 -10.78 10.66 12.15
CA TYR A 155 -9.84 9.61 12.55
C TYR A 155 -10.05 8.36 11.69
N PRO A 156 -8.99 7.58 11.38
CA PRO A 156 -9.13 6.36 10.60
C PRO A 156 -10.15 5.39 11.18
N GLU A 157 -11.09 4.94 10.36
CA GLU A 157 -12.15 4.02 10.77
C GLU A 157 -11.61 2.64 11.13
N SER A 158 -10.50 2.23 10.50
CA SER A 158 -9.85 0.94 10.75
C SER A 158 -8.35 1.06 10.66
N ILE A 159 -7.66 0.45 11.62
CA ILE A 159 -6.20 0.34 11.67
C ILE A 159 -5.86 -1.13 11.80
N LEU A 160 -5.10 -1.64 10.86
CA LEU A 160 -4.76 -3.05 10.77
C LEU A 160 -3.25 -3.22 10.62
N ALA A 161 -2.70 -4.17 11.33
CA ALA A 161 -1.36 -4.68 11.12
C ALA A 161 -1.42 -6.15 10.71
N CYS A 162 -0.46 -6.59 9.91
CA CYS A 162 -0.36 -7.99 9.51
C CYS A 162 1.05 -8.51 9.75
N LYS A 163 1.15 -9.84 9.93
CA LYS A 163 2.43 -10.53 9.87
C LYS A 163 3.00 -10.46 8.45
N GLN A 164 4.32 -10.58 8.34
CA GLN A 164 5.01 -10.65 7.06
C GLN A 164 4.34 -11.68 6.14
N THR A 165 3.97 -11.24 4.96
CA THR A 165 3.30 -12.06 3.96
C THR A 165 4.00 -11.90 2.61
N LYS A 166 4.28 -13.03 1.97
CA LYS A 166 4.85 -13.04 0.62
C LYS A 166 3.76 -12.76 -0.41
N VAL A 167 3.94 -11.71 -1.19
CA VAL A 167 3.06 -11.35 -2.30
C VAL A 167 3.79 -11.64 -3.62
N ASN A 168 3.16 -12.41 -4.51
CA ASN A 168 3.64 -12.61 -5.87
C ASN A 168 2.83 -11.71 -6.81
N VAL A 169 3.53 -11.07 -7.74
CA VAL A 169 2.93 -10.21 -8.76
C VAL A 169 3.14 -10.87 -10.11
N TYR A 170 2.08 -11.01 -10.88
CA TYR A 170 2.11 -11.59 -12.22
C TYR A 170 2.16 -10.48 -13.29
N PRO A 171 2.56 -10.82 -14.52
CA PRO A 171 2.56 -9.86 -15.62
C PRO A 171 1.21 -9.15 -15.79
N ILE A 172 1.28 -7.89 -16.18
CA ILE A 172 0.07 -7.10 -16.44
C ILE A 172 -0.49 -7.38 -17.84
N GLU A 173 -1.80 -7.23 -17.93
CA GLU A 173 -2.59 -7.45 -19.15
C GLU A 173 -3.44 -6.21 -19.44
N THR A 174 -3.82 -6.04 -20.70
CA THR A 174 -4.79 -5.01 -21.09
C THR A 174 -6.20 -5.42 -20.64
N VAL A 175 -6.92 -4.48 -20.08
CA VAL A 175 -8.36 -4.66 -19.83
C VAL A 175 -9.09 -4.43 -21.16
N ILE A 176 -9.51 -5.52 -21.78
CA ILE A 176 -10.22 -5.50 -23.07
C ILE A 176 -11.71 -5.20 -22.85
#